data_e2836450abb2e711129d2f8fb8d944c6
#
_entry.id   e2836450abb2e711129d2f8fb8d944c6
#
_cell.length_a   1.000
_cell.length_b   1.000
_cell.length_c   1.000
_cell.angle_alpha   90.00
_cell.angle_beta   90.00
_cell.angle_gamma   90.00
#
_symmetry.space_group_name_H-M   'P 1'
#
loop_
_entity.id
_entity.type
_entity.pdbx_description
1 polymer ?
#
loop_
_entity_poly.entity_id
_entity_poly.type
_entity_poly.pdbx_seq_one_letter_code
_entity_poly.pdbx_strand_id
1 'polypeptide(L)'
;MKPILSILLLCFFVPAISQNTRLNGYAIYVFDDQFDSYYSSSDYYNGKFKGGLQWGVGIEYMPTPMNGIELVYLNQQTTASTNYWAPGQLTEKHTNFDVGFNWAMLAFNRYMRKPGSKVEGFGGGMLGAAFINVENPDNGNSNSATKFAWGLRLGANIWASEKVGIKLQGQLMSAVQGAGGGLYFGTGGAGVGVSTYSSMLQFGLGGGITFALGGSKTKTAPPPPPIQGQ
;
A
#
# COMPACT_ATOMS: atom_id res chain seq x y z
N MET A 1 -32.44 1.69 20.58
CA MET A 1 -31.82 0.51 21.28
C MET A 1 -31.04 -0.44 20.33
N LYS A 2 -31.28 -0.43 19.00
CA LYS A 2 -30.59 -1.33 18.06
C LYS A 2 -29.06 -1.06 17.86
N PRO A 3 -28.51 0.19 17.88
CA PRO A 3 -27.09 0.38 17.66
C PRO A 3 -26.19 -0.07 18.83
N ILE A 4 -26.68 -0.01 20.06
CA ILE A 4 -25.90 -0.39 21.25
C ILE A 4 -25.69 -1.93 21.28
N LEU A 5 -26.67 -2.71 20.85
CA LEU A 5 -26.56 -4.16 20.78
C LEU A 5 -25.57 -4.62 19.74
N SER A 6 -25.48 -3.88 18.58
CA SER A 6 -24.51 -4.14 17.52
C SER A 6 -23.08 -3.83 17.95
N ILE A 7 -22.87 -2.75 18.71
CA ILE A 7 -21.56 -2.39 19.27
C ILE A 7 -21.13 -3.41 20.34
N LEU A 8 -22.05 -3.86 21.18
CA LEU A 8 -21.76 -4.88 22.19
C LEU A 8 -21.39 -6.22 21.55
N LEU A 9 -22.08 -6.62 20.48
CA LEU A 9 -21.75 -7.83 19.72
C LEU A 9 -20.37 -7.77 19.08
N LEU A 10 -19.97 -6.59 18.56
CA LEU A 10 -18.64 -6.36 17.99
C LEU A 10 -17.53 -6.54 19.04
N CYS A 11 -17.75 -6.10 20.28
CA CYS A 11 -16.77 -6.21 21.37
C CYS A 11 -16.53 -7.67 21.82
N PHE A 12 -17.47 -8.59 21.63
CA PHE A 12 -17.28 -10.01 21.97
C PHE A 12 -16.46 -10.80 20.95
N PHE A 13 -16.35 -10.32 19.68
CA PHE A 13 -15.52 -10.98 18.66
C PHE A 13 -14.05 -10.60 18.75
N VAL A 14 -13.70 -9.50 19.41
CA VAL A 14 -12.32 -8.98 19.51
C VAL A 14 -11.35 -9.94 20.21
N PRO A 15 -11.68 -10.63 21.33
CA PRO A 15 -10.71 -11.48 22.01
C PRO A 15 -10.38 -12.78 21.27
N ALA A 16 -11.28 -13.30 20.44
CA ALA A 16 -11.00 -14.52 19.67
C ALA A 16 -10.06 -14.27 18.47
N ILE A 17 -10.13 -13.09 17.87
CA ILE A 17 -9.29 -12.67 16.74
C ILE A 17 -7.91 -12.24 17.24
N SER A 18 -7.80 -11.73 18.46
CA SER A 18 -6.58 -11.16 19.03
C SER A 18 -5.40 -12.14 19.08
N GLN A 19 -5.62 -13.44 19.17
CA GLN A 19 -4.53 -14.41 19.36
C GLN A 19 -3.62 -14.58 18.13
N ASN A 20 -4.15 -14.26 16.94
CA ASN A 20 -3.43 -14.41 15.65
C ASN A 20 -3.43 -13.12 14.83
N THR A 21 -3.46 -11.96 15.48
CA THR A 21 -3.54 -10.67 14.80
C THR A 21 -2.27 -9.87 15.02
N ARG A 22 -1.83 -9.21 13.97
CA ARG A 22 -0.73 -8.24 14.01
C ARG A 22 -1.24 -6.86 13.57
N LEU A 23 -0.75 -5.82 14.21
CA LEU A 23 -0.90 -4.44 13.76
C LEU A 23 0.42 -3.98 13.16
N ASN A 24 0.35 -3.41 11.97
CA ASN A 24 1.52 -2.94 11.24
C ASN A 24 1.41 -1.43 11.02
N GLY A 25 2.51 -0.70 11.29
CA GLY A 25 2.69 0.69 10.88
C GLY A 25 3.78 0.75 9.82
N TYR A 26 3.60 1.61 8.81
CA TYR A 26 4.48 1.70 7.64
C TYR A 26 5.03 3.10 7.45
N ALA A 27 6.30 3.18 7.08
CA ALA A 27 6.98 4.37 6.58
C ALA A 27 7.91 3.94 5.44
N ILE A 28 7.56 4.32 4.22
CA ILE A 28 8.18 3.82 2.99
C ILE A 28 8.55 5.03 2.13
N TYR A 29 9.77 5.08 1.65
CA TYR A 29 10.16 6.04 0.64
C TYR A 29 9.84 5.46 -0.73
N VAL A 30 8.95 6.11 -1.46
CA VAL A 30 8.60 5.78 -2.84
C VAL A 30 9.50 6.60 -3.75
N PHE A 31 10.10 5.95 -4.74
CA PHE A 31 10.97 6.61 -5.71
C PHE A 31 10.16 7.33 -6.78
N ASP A 32 10.83 8.21 -7.51
CA ASP A 32 10.23 8.92 -8.63
C ASP A 32 9.74 7.95 -9.70
N ASP A 33 8.54 8.22 -10.25
CA ASP A 33 7.95 7.49 -11.36
C ASP A 33 7.70 8.43 -12.54
N GLN A 34 8.10 8.03 -13.74
CA GLN A 34 7.92 8.81 -14.97
C GLN A 34 6.70 8.30 -15.70
N PHE A 35 5.92 9.22 -16.24
CA PHE A 35 4.80 8.88 -17.10
C PHE A 35 4.84 9.67 -18.39
N ASP A 36 4.62 8.97 -19.49
CA ASP A 36 4.47 9.54 -20.81
C ASP A 36 3.10 9.20 -21.36
N SER A 37 2.44 10.15 -21.99
CA SER A 37 1.16 9.91 -22.65
C SER A 37 1.10 10.57 -24.01
N TYR A 38 0.77 9.77 -25.01
CA TYR A 38 0.49 10.22 -26.36
C TYR A 38 -1.02 10.17 -26.60
N TYR A 39 -1.66 11.33 -26.70
CA TYR A 39 -3.08 11.41 -26.97
C TYR A 39 -3.40 11.62 -28.44
N SER A 40 -2.60 12.42 -29.11
CA SER A 40 -2.57 12.63 -30.57
C SER A 40 -1.26 13.31 -30.94
N SER A 41 -1.02 13.52 -32.24
CA SER A 41 0.15 14.27 -32.72
C SER A 41 0.20 15.73 -32.24
N SER A 42 -0.89 16.24 -31.65
CA SER A 42 -0.99 17.62 -31.11
C SER A 42 -1.11 17.68 -29.59
N ASP A 43 -1.33 16.55 -28.89
CA ASP A 43 -1.54 16.49 -27.45
C ASP A 43 -0.55 15.52 -26.82
N TYR A 44 0.67 16.01 -26.63
CA TYR A 44 1.73 15.33 -25.91
C TYR A 44 1.89 15.95 -24.52
N TYR A 45 1.90 15.12 -23.52
CA TYR A 45 2.36 15.52 -22.19
C TYR A 45 3.28 14.45 -21.61
N ASN A 46 4.33 14.90 -21.00
CA ASN A 46 5.20 14.08 -20.19
C ASN A 46 5.26 14.65 -18.78
N GLY A 47 5.47 13.79 -17.84
CA GLY A 47 5.56 14.23 -16.46
C GLY A 47 6.23 13.20 -15.57
N LYS A 48 6.48 13.65 -14.34
CA LYS A 48 7.14 12.87 -13.32
C LYS A 48 6.42 13.03 -12.00
N PHE A 49 6.01 11.92 -11.40
CA PHE A 49 5.64 11.90 -10.00
C PHE A 49 6.92 11.94 -9.16
N LYS A 50 7.05 12.97 -8.35
CA LYS A 50 8.18 13.04 -7.42
C LYS A 50 8.04 11.96 -6.36
N GLY A 51 9.16 11.33 -6.03
CA GLY A 51 9.23 10.41 -4.90
C GLY A 51 8.91 11.12 -3.59
N GLY A 52 8.61 10.34 -2.56
CA GLY A 52 8.27 10.91 -1.27
C GLY A 52 7.94 9.86 -0.22
N LEU A 53 7.64 10.34 0.97
CA LEU A 53 7.22 9.49 2.07
C LEU A 53 5.79 8.99 1.85
N GLN A 54 5.63 7.69 1.89
CA GLN A 54 4.36 7.00 2.01
C GLN A 54 4.26 6.43 3.41
N TRP A 55 3.18 6.74 4.13
CA TRP A 55 2.92 6.17 5.45
C TRP A 55 1.63 5.37 5.42
N GLY A 56 1.48 4.48 6.38
CA GLY A 56 0.25 3.69 6.45
C GLY A 56 0.15 2.78 7.65
N VAL A 57 -0.97 2.07 7.68
CA VAL A 57 -1.29 1.12 8.74
C VAL A 57 -1.90 -0.14 8.14
N GLY A 58 -1.75 -1.25 8.86
CA GLY A 58 -2.34 -2.53 8.46
C GLY A 58 -2.79 -3.35 9.65
N ILE A 59 -3.85 -4.11 9.43
CA ILE A 59 -4.33 -5.13 10.37
C ILE A 59 -4.19 -6.47 9.66
N GLU A 60 -3.38 -7.35 10.21
CA GLU A 60 -3.06 -8.64 9.64
C GLU A 60 -3.57 -9.78 10.52
N TYR A 61 -4.36 -10.64 9.94
CA TYR A 61 -4.77 -11.90 10.54
C TYR A 61 -3.88 -13.04 10.06
N MET A 62 -3.38 -13.85 10.99
CA MET A 62 -2.49 -14.99 10.75
C MET A 62 -3.26 -16.30 10.88
N PRO A 63 -3.93 -16.80 9.81
CA PRO A 63 -4.63 -18.10 9.87
C PRO A 63 -3.68 -19.25 10.20
N THR A 64 -2.42 -19.14 9.81
CA THR A 64 -1.35 -20.07 10.18
C THR A 64 -0.09 -19.28 10.55
N PRO A 65 0.88 -19.86 11.24
CA PRO A 65 2.17 -19.18 11.53
C PRO A 65 2.93 -18.71 10.30
N MET A 66 2.59 -19.26 9.11
CA MET A 66 3.31 -18.99 7.87
C MET A 66 2.52 -18.14 6.87
N ASN A 67 1.23 -17.87 7.09
CA ASN A 67 0.39 -17.12 6.16
C ASN A 67 -0.31 -15.99 6.89
N GLY A 68 -0.32 -14.80 6.29
CA GLY A 68 -1.03 -13.63 6.77
C GLY A 68 -1.96 -13.07 5.70
N ILE A 69 -3.12 -12.59 6.14
CA ILE A 69 -4.06 -11.81 5.32
C ILE A 69 -4.15 -10.45 5.99
N GLU A 70 -3.82 -9.40 5.27
CA GLU A 70 -3.71 -8.06 5.84
C GLU A 70 -4.55 -7.05 5.07
N LEU A 71 -5.37 -6.29 5.78
CA LEU A 71 -5.98 -5.07 5.25
C LEU A 71 -5.01 -3.91 5.49
N VAL A 72 -4.57 -3.27 4.40
CA VAL A 72 -3.55 -2.22 4.41
C VAL A 72 -4.14 -0.93 3.86
N TYR A 73 -3.91 0.16 4.56
CA TYR A 73 -4.11 1.52 4.07
C TYR A 73 -2.78 2.24 3.99
N LEU A 74 -2.46 2.83 2.82
CA LEU A 74 -1.27 3.64 2.61
C LEU A 74 -1.67 5.00 2.03
N ASN A 75 -1.00 6.06 2.49
CA ASN A 75 -1.18 7.43 2.00
C ASN A 75 0.16 8.01 1.58
N GLN A 76 0.17 8.69 0.45
CA GLN A 76 1.31 9.45 -0.06
C GLN A 76 0.82 10.78 -0.62
N GLN A 77 1.48 11.86 -0.23
CA GLN A 77 1.33 13.18 -0.84
C GLN A 77 2.58 13.47 -1.65
N THR A 78 2.40 13.86 -2.90
CA THR A 78 3.49 14.13 -3.83
C THR A 78 3.11 15.20 -4.83
N THR A 79 4.02 15.53 -5.73
CA THR A 79 3.81 16.51 -6.79
C THR A 79 4.07 15.85 -8.14
N ALA A 80 3.19 16.08 -9.11
CA ALA A 80 3.40 15.73 -10.51
C ALA A 80 3.89 16.96 -11.27
N SER A 81 5.16 16.93 -11.66
CA SER A 81 5.76 17.96 -12.51
C SER A 81 5.47 17.60 -13.96
N THR A 82 4.68 18.43 -14.64
CA THR A 82 4.15 18.10 -15.96
C THR A 82 4.41 19.23 -16.95
N ASN A 83 4.94 18.86 -18.11
CA ASN A 83 5.06 19.72 -19.28
C ASN A 83 3.95 19.38 -20.27
N TYR A 84 3.24 20.40 -20.77
CA TYR A 84 2.17 20.21 -21.71
C TYR A 84 2.08 21.36 -22.74
N TRP A 85 1.57 21.04 -23.91
CA TRP A 85 1.27 22.01 -24.97
C TRP A 85 -0.19 22.45 -24.86
N ALA A 86 -0.41 23.75 -24.73
CA ALA A 86 -1.76 24.31 -24.75
C ALA A 86 -2.23 24.45 -26.20
N PRO A 87 -3.47 24.03 -26.53
CA PRO A 87 -4.04 24.22 -27.85
C PRO A 87 -3.96 25.71 -28.29
N GLY A 88 -3.36 25.96 -29.46
CA GLY A 88 -3.20 27.33 -30.01
C GLY A 88 -2.05 28.15 -29.42
N GLN A 89 -1.19 27.59 -28.58
CA GLN A 89 0.03 28.23 -28.09
C GLN A 89 1.26 27.52 -28.63
N LEU A 90 2.28 28.29 -29.04
CA LEU A 90 3.57 27.79 -29.53
C LEU A 90 4.58 27.55 -28.40
N THR A 91 4.19 27.74 -27.14
CA THR A 91 5.06 27.60 -25.99
C THR A 91 4.61 26.46 -25.10
N GLU A 92 5.56 25.63 -24.71
CA GLU A 92 5.37 24.59 -23.67
C GLU A 92 5.11 25.26 -22.33
N LYS A 93 4.10 24.78 -21.61
CA LYS A 93 3.79 25.19 -20.23
C LYS A 93 4.25 24.13 -19.26
N HIS A 94 4.74 24.58 -18.13
CA HIS A 94 5.13 23.75 -17.00
C HIS A 94 4.26 24.07 -15.80
N THR A 95 3.66 23.04 -15.18
CA THR A 95 2.88 23.17 -13.95
C THR A 95 3.19 22.00 -13.03
N ASN A 96 3.25 22.29 -11.73
CA ASN A 96 3.37 21.29 -10.68
C ASN A 96 1.98 21.04 -10.08
N PHE A 97 1.43 19.86 -10.27
CA PHE A 97 0.16 19.45 -9.70
C PHE A 97 0.39 18.78 -8.35
N ASP A 98 -0.43 19.09 -7.36
CA ASP A 98 -0.44 18.36 -6.10
C ASP A 98 -1.22 17.06 -6.26
N VAL A 99 -0.60 15.94 -5.88
CA VAL A 99 -1.16 14.61 -6.08
C VAL A 99 -1.17 13.85 -4.77
N GLY A 100 -2.36 13.42 -4.37
CA GLY A 100 -2.58 12.55 -3.22
C GLY A 100 -2.93 11.13 -3.66
N PHE A 101 -2.19 10.15 -3.18
CA PHE A 101 -2.49 8.73 -3.37
C PHE A 101 -2.96 8.12 -2.07
N ASN A 102 -4.13 7.48 -2.10
CA ASN A 102 -4.67 6.69 -1.01
C ASN A 102 -4.90 5.27 -1.50
N TRP A 103 -4.25 4.30 -0.90
CA TRP A 103 -4.33 2.89 -1.29
C TRP A 103 -5.08 2.11 -0.21
N ALA A 104 -6.13 1.40 -0.60
CA ALA A 104 -6.81 0.44 0.26
C ALA A 104 -6.61 -0.95 -0.35
N MET A 105 -5.79 -1.78 0.30
CA MET A 105 -5.28 -3.03 -0.26
C MET A 105 -5.55 -4.21 0.67
N LEU A 106 -5.88 -5.35 0.09
CA LEU A 106 -5.87 -6.66 0.73
C LEU A 106 -4.57 -7.36 0.34
N ALA A 107 -3.74 -7.66 1.32
CA ALA A 107 -2.45 -8.29 1.11
C ALA A 107 -2.45 -9.73 1.61
N PHE A 108 -1.78 -10.60 0.85
CA PHE A 108 -1.54 -12.00 1.19
C PHE A 108 -0.05 -12.20 1.35
N ASN A 109 0.37 -12.56 2.57
CA ASN A 109 1.78 -12.69 2.94
C ASN A 109 2.13 -14.15 3.23
N ARG A 110 3.27 -14.58 2.75
CA ARG A 110 3.92 -15.82 3.14
C ARG A 110 5.13 -15.51 3.99
N TYR A 111 5.18 -16.08 5.18
CA TYR A 111 6.25 -15.90 6.15
C TYR A 111 7.16 -17.12 6.19
N MET A 112 8.45 -16.86 6.35
CA MET A 112 9.49 -17.88 6.49
C MET A 112 10.34 -17.56 7.73
N ARG A 113 10.27 -18.42 8.74
CA ARG A 113 11.00 -18.25 9.99
C ARG A 113 11.66 -19.55 10.39
N LYS A 114 12.96 -19.50 10.65
CA LYS A 114 13.68 -20.65 11.24
C LYS A 114 13.37 -20.71 12.75
N PRO A 115 13.22 -21.92 13.33
CA PRO A 115 13.07 -22.07 14.78
C PRO A 115 14.18 -21.35 15.54
N GLY A 116 13.83 -20.60 16.59
CA GLY A 116 14.77 -19.81 17.38
C GLY A 116 15.29 -18.51 16.74
N SER A 117 14.96 -18.24 15.47
CA SER A 117 15.38 -17.00 14.80
C SER A 117 14.51 -15.82 15.25
N LYS A 118 15.14 -14.67 15.45
CA LYS A 118 14.44 -13.38 15.60
C LYS A 118 14.06 -12.75 14.26
N VAL A 119 14.58 -13.28 13.16
CA VAL A 119 14.31 -12.78 11.82
C VAL A 119 13.27 -13.67 11.12
N GLU A 120 12.23 -13.06 10.60
CA GLU A 120 11.15 -13.68 9.86
C GLU A 120 11.05 -13.01 8.50
N GLY A 121 11.52 -13.68 7.45
CA GLY A 121 11.37 -13.21 6.06
C GLY A 121 9.92 -13.31 5.61
N PHE A 122 9.50 -12.43 4.70
CA PHE A 122 8.18 -12.53 4.07
C PHE A 122 8.21 -12.08 2.61
N GLY A 123 7.24 -12.58 1.87
CA GLY A 123 6.89 -12.11 0.54
C GLY A 123 5.39 -12.23 0.33
N GLY A 124 4.83 -11.34 -0.48
CA GLY A 124 3.39 -11.33 -0.67
C GLY A 124 2.92 -10.48 -1.84
N GLY A 125 1.66 -10.71 -2.22
CA GLY A 125 0.93 -9.93 -3.20
C GLY A 125 -0.17 -9.10 -2.54
N MET A 126 -0.55 -8.02 -3.20
CA MET A 126 -1.60 -7.11 -2.76
C MET A 126 -2.56 -6.81 -3.91
N LEU A 127 -3.85 -6.73 -3.60
CA LEU A 127 -4.91 -6.34 -4.54
C LEU A 127 -5.84 -5.34 -3.85
N GLY A 128 -6.37 -4.36 -4.60
CA GLY A 128 -7.26 -3.38 -4.01
C GLY A 128 -7.58 -2.22 -4.91
N ALA A 129 -7.71 -1.04 -4.32
CA ALA A 129 -8.02 0.20 -5.00
C ALA A 129 -7.05 1.32 -4.62
N ALA A 130 -6.73 2.16 -5.60
CA ALA A 130 -6.05 3.42 -5.43
C ALA A 130 -7.04 4.57 -5.67
N PHE A 131 -7.17 5.46 -4.69
CA PHE A 131 -7.92 6.70 -4.79
C PHE A 131 -6.90 7.82 -5.00
N ILE A 132 -6.95 8.43 -6.17
CA ILE A 132 -5.98 9.43 -6.61
C ILE A 132 -6.69 10.78 -6.66
N ASN A 133 -6.16 11.76 -5.97
CA ASN A 133 -6.65 13.13 -6.01
C ASN A 133 -5.55 14.00 -6.64
N VAL A 134 -5.93 14.83 -7.59
CA VAL A 134 -5.02 15.75 -8.27
C VAL A 134 -5.59 17.14 -8.17
N GLU A 135 -4.79 18.10 -7.71
CA GLU A 135 -5.16 19.50 -7.62
C GLU A 135 -4.16 20.35 -8.42
N ASN A 136 -4.70 21.31 -9.17
CA ASN A 136 -3.90 22.32 -9.84
C ASN A 136 -3.81 23.54 -8.93
N PRO A 137 -2.65 23.86 -8.34
CA PRO A 137 -2.51 24.99 -7.43
C PRO A 137 -2.68 26.36 -8.11
N ASP A 138 -2.51 26.44 -9.46
CA ASP A 138 -2.61 27.71 -10.18
C ASP A 138 -4.06 28.19 -10.32
N ASN A 139 -5.04 27.29 -10.33
CA ASN A 139 -6.45 27.62 -10.55
C ASN A 139 -7.43 26.97 -9.55
N GLY A 140 -6.92 26.14 -8.62
CA GLY A 140 -7.72 25.43 -7.63
C GLY A 140 -8.60 24.31 -8.17
N ASN A 141 -8.47 23.96 -9.44
CA ASN A 141 -9.23 22.84 -10.02
C ASN A 141 -8.71 21.52 -9.48
N SER A 142 -9.64 20.68 -9.01
CA SER A 142 -9.32 19.36 -8.48
C SER A 142 -10.12 18.27 -9.19
N ASN A 143 -9.49 17.11 -9.34
CA ASN A 143 -10.10 15.91 -9.91
C ASN A 143 -9.69 14.68 -9.10
N SER A 144 -10.57 13.69 -9.06
CA SER A 144 -10.29 12.43 -8.39
C SER A 144 -10.56 11.24 -9.32
N ALA A 145 -9.77 10.19 -9.15
CA ALA A 145 -9.95 8.94 -9.87
C ALA A 145 -9.79 7.76 -8.91
N THR A 146 -10.62 6.74 -9.09
CA THR A 146 -10.46 5.45 -8.42
C THR A 146 -10.00 4.42 -9.42
N LYS A 147 -8.93 3.70 -9.11
CA LYS A 147 -8.32 2.71 -10.00
C LYS A 147 -8.15 1.38 -9.29
N PHE A 148 -8.25 0.29 -10.03
CA PHE A 148 -7.83 -1.00 -9.54
C PHE A 148 -6.32 -0.96 -9.27
N ALA A 149 -5.90 -1.54 -8.16
CA ALA A 149 -4.52 -1.55 -7.75
C ALA A 149 -4.05 -2.96 -7.44
N TRP A 150 -2.80 -3.24 -7.79
CA TRP A 150 -2.10 -4.43 -7.38
C TRP A 150 -0.69 -4.09 -6.91
N GLY A 151 -0.08 -4.99 -6.17
CA GLY A 151 1.29 -4.79 -5.73
C GLY A 151 1.95 -6.10 -5.31
N LEU A 152 3.27 -6.04 -5.22
CA LEU A 152 4.12 -7.08 -4.68
C LEU A 152 4.96 -6.49 -3.56
N ARG A 153 5.23 -7.26 -2.53
CA ARG A 153 6.13 -6.86 -1.46
C ARG A 153 6.98 -8.02 -0.97
N LEU A 154 8.16 -7.69 -0.52
CA LEU A 154 9.09 -8.63 0.10
C LEU A 154 9.86 -7.92 1.23
N GLY A 155 10.25 -8.67 2.24
CA GLY A 155 10.94 -8.06 3.37
C GLY A 155 11.25 -9.03 4.50
N ALA A 156 11.53 -8.45 5.66
CA ALA A 156 11.78 -9.18 6.89
C ALA A 156 11.24 -8.44 8.11
N ASN A 157 10.71 -9.17 9.06
CA ASN A 157 10.43 -8.70 10.41
C ASN A 157 11.59 -9.12 11.32
N ILE A 158 12.15 -8.18 12.06
CA ILE A 158 13.18 -8.39 13.07
C ILE A 158 12.51 -8.23 14.42
N TRP A 159 12.29 -9.32 15.14
CA TRP A 159 11.56 -9.33 16.40
C TRP A 159 12.47 -8.90 17.57
N ALA A 160 12.21 -7.71 18.13
CA ALA A 160 12.87 -7.20 19.31
C ALA A 160 12.35 -7.91 20.58
N SER A 161 11.06 -8.27 20.59
CA SER A 161 10.41 -9.06 21.65
C SER A 161 9.39 -10.02 21.01
N GLU A 162 8.67 -10.80 21.83
CA GLU A 162 7.61 -11.69 21.34
C GLU A 162 6.45 -10.93 20.70
N LYS A 163 6.28 -9.64 21.03
CA LYS A 163 5.16 -8.81 20.60
C LYS A 163 5.53 -7.67 19.66
N VAL A 164 6.79 -7.24 19.64
CA VAL A 164 7.22 -6.06 18.90
C VAL A 164 8.34 -6.43 17.94
N GLY A 165 8.17 -6.10 16.68
CA GLY A 165 9.18 -6.28 15.66
C GLY A 165 9.34 -5.03 14.79
N ILE A 166 10.52 -4.87 14.22
CA ILE A 166 10.81 -3.90 13.17
C ILE A 166 10.61 -4.61 11.83
N LYS A 167 9.83 -3.99 10.96
CA LYS A 167 9.57 -4.48 9.60
C LYS A 167 10.45 -3.71 8.62
N LEU A 168 11.15 -4.41 7.75
CA LEU A 168 11.87 -3.86 6.60
C LEU A 168 11.27 -4.44 5.34
N GLN A 169 10.96 -3.60 4.33
CA GLN A 169 10.35 -4.08 3.10
C GLN A 169 10.71 -3.26 1.87
N GLY A 170 10.73 -3.94 0.73
CA GLY A 170 10.59 -3.37 -0.60
C GLY A 170 9.21 -3.69 -1.14
N GLN A 171 8.63 -2.75 -1.86
CA GLN A 171 7.33 -2.92 -2.51
C GLN A 171 7.32 -2.36 -3.92
N LEU A 172 6.51 -2.99 -4.76
CA LEU A 172 6.16 -2.53 -6.09
C LEU A 172 4.65 -2.42 -6.15
N MET A 173 4.13 -1.25 -6.49
CA MET A 173 2.69 -1.00 -6.55
C MET A 173 2.31 -0.40 -7.90
N SER A 174 1.17 -0.82 -8.41
CA SER A 174 0.63 -0.32 -9.66
C SER A 174 -0.85 0.01 -9.53
N ALA A 175 -1.24 1.16 -10.05
CA ALA A 175 -2.63 1.50 -10.28
C ALA A 175 -2.91 1.34 -11.77
N VAL A 176 -3.75 0.35 -12.09
CA VAL A 176 -4.06 -0.01 -13.48
C VAL A 176 -5.26 0.79 -13.95
N GLN A 177 -5.17 1.27 -15.16
CA GLN A 177 -6.31 1.89 -15.81
C GLN A 177 -7.31 0.79 -16.21
N GLY A 178 -8.37 0.67 -15.42
CA GLY A 178 -9.55 -0.09 -15.85
C GLY A 178 -10.24 0.64 -16.98
N ALA A 179 -11.03 -0.06 -17.79
CA ALA A 179 -11.85 0.53 -18.83
C ALA A 179 -12.70 1.68 -18.23
N GLY A 180 -12.46 2.92 -18.61
CA GLY A 180 -13.31 4.05 -18.25
C GLY A 180 -12.70 5.34 -17.76
N GLY A 181 -11.39 5.45 -17.52
CA GLY A 181 -10.84 6.75 -17.14
C GLY A 181 -9.34 6.79 -16.90
N GLY A 182 -8.68 7.78 -17.45
CA GLY A 182 -7.27 8.12 -17.23
C GLY A 182 -7.11 9.45 -16.53
N LEU A 183 -6.01 9.65 -15.83
CA LEU A 183 -5.57 10.96 -15.40
C LEU A 183 -4.92 11.65 -16.60
N TYR A 184 -5.30 12.89 -16.87
CA TYR A 184 -4.57 13.76 -17.80
C TYR A 184 -4.31 15.12 -17.16
N PHE A 185 -3.26 15.79 -17.61
CA PHE A 185 -2.86 17.10 -17.14
C PHE A 185 -2.80 18.04 -18.33
N GLY A 186 -3.47 19.18 -18.28
CA GLY A 186 -3.55 20.07 -19.43
C GLY A 186 -4.07 21.48 -19.12
N THR A 187 -4.39 22.26 -20.14
CA THR A 187 -4.82 23.66 -20.06
C THR A 187 -6.06 23.92 -19.21
N GLY A 188 -6.95 22.92 -19.09
CA GLY A 188 -8.13 22.97 -18.23
C GLY A 188 -7.86 22.58 -16.78
N GLY A 189 -6.60 22.33 -16.39
CA GLY A 189 -6.22 21.75 -15.10
C GLY A 189 -6.10 20.23 -15.17
N ALA A 190 -6.00 19.59 -13.99
CA ALA A 190 -6.06 18.15 -13.92
C ALA A 190 -7.46 17.65 -14.29
N GLY A 191 -7.54 16.59 -15.08
CA GLY A 191 -8.79 16.02 -15.53
C GLY A 191 -8.77 14.48 -15.52
N VAL A 192 -9.96 13.89 -15.57
CA VAL A 192 -10.13 12.46 -15.80
C VAL A 192 -10.57 12.28 -17.23
N GLY A 193 -9.73 11.69 -18.05
CA GLY A 193 -10.01 11.40 -19.45
C GLY A 193 -9.94 9.90 -19.76
N VAL A 194 -10.50 9.48 -20.88
CA VAL A 194 -10.31 8.13 -21.39
C VAL A 194 -8.94 8.07 -22.06
N SER A 195 -7.96 7.48 -21.41
CA SER A 195 -6.66 7.22 -21.99
C SER A 195 -6.30 5.74 -21.85
N THR A 196 -5.77 5.17 -22.88
CA THR A 196 -5.69 3.70 -23.00
C THR A 196 -4.44 3.09 -22.36
N TYR A 197 -3.39 3.84 -21.96
CA TYR A 197 -2.08 3.25 -21.67
C TYR A 197 -1.23 3.98 -20.64
N SER A 198 -1.77 4.38 -19.50
CA SER A 198 -0.90 4.89 -18.43
C SER A 198 -1.09 4.06 -17.16
N SER A 199 -0.32 2.99 -17.01
CA SER A 199 -0.16 2.29 -15.73
C SER A 199 0.96 2.96 -14.95
N MET A 200 0.67 3.42 -13.76
CA MET A 200 1.65 3.91 -12.81
C MET A 200 2.31 2.72 -12.13
N LEU A 201 3.64 2.70 -12.03
CA LEU A 201 4.40 1.65 -11.37
C LEU A 201 5.35 2.27 -10.34
N GLN A 202 4.97 2.23 -9.09
CA GLN A 202 5.75 2.81 -7.99
C GLN A 202 6.59 1.75 -7.28
N PHE A 203 7.89 2.00 -7.21
CA PHE A 203 8.80 1.24 -6.37
C PHE A 203 9.08 2.00 -5.06
N GLY A 204 9.05 1.29 -3.93
CA GLY A 204 9.32 1.88 -2.62
C GLY A 204 10.17 0.97 -1.74
N LEU A 205 11.01 1.59 -0.93
CA LEU A 205 11.80 0.94 0.10
C LEU A 205 11.54 1.59 1.45
N GLY A 206 11.43 0.79 2.48
CA GLY A 206 11.20 1.33 3.82
C GLY A 206 10.94 0.24 4.83
N GLY A 207 10.14 0.57 5.81
CA GLY A 207 9.82 -0.36 6.87
C GLY A 207 8.73 0.15 7.77
N GLY A 208 8.76 -0.31 9.02
CA GLY A 208 7.77 0.05 9.99
C GLY A 208 7.90 -0.75 11.27
N ILE A 209 6.80 -0.78 12.02
CA ILE A 209 6.70 -1.52 13.27
C ILE A 209 5.56 -2.52 13.14
N THR A 210 5.79 -3.74 13.63
CA THR A 210 4.76 -4.78 13.74
C THR A 210 4.53 -5.12 15.20
N PHE A 211 3.25 -5.17 15.60
CA PHE A 211 2.82 -5.56 16.95
C PHE A 211 1.98 -6.82 16.85
N ALA A 212 2.42 -7.92 17.48
CA ALA A 212 1.62 -9.12 17.63
C ALA A 212 0.69 -8.97 18.86
N LEU A 213 -0.61 -9.00 18.63
CA LEU A 213 -1.61 -8.87 19.70
C LEU A 213 -1.79 -10.15 20.50
N GLY A 214 -1.53 -11.32 19.90
CA GLY A 214 -1.56 -12.62 20.54
C GLY A 214 -0.19 -13.06 21.02
N GLY A 215 -0.09 -13.64 22.21
CA GLY A 215 1.12 -14.33 22.65
C GLY A 215 1.32 -15.61 21.84
N SER A 216 2.48 -15.76 21.20
CA SER A 216 2.89 -17.06 20.66
C SER A 216 3.02 -18.06 21.81
N LYS A 217 2.00 -18.89 22.02
CA LYS A 217 2.19 -20.09 22.83
C LYS A 217 3.13 -20.98 22.01
N THR A 218 4.43 -20.85 22.26
CA THR A 218 5.36 -21.94 21.94
C THR A 218 4.85 -23.13 22.72
N LYS A 219 4.14 -24.06 22.06
CA LYS A 219 3.85 -25.37 22.66
C LYS A 219 5.22 -25.98 22.88
N THR A 220 5.72 -25.90 24.11
CA THR A 220 6.80 -26.76 24.57
C THR A 220 6.35 -28.17 24.23
N ALA A 221 7.11 -28.88 23.41
CA ALA A 221 6.83 -30.28 23.15
C ALA A 221 6.72 -31.00 24.51
N PRO A 222 5.74 -31.88 24.70
CA PRO A 222 5.65 -32.65 25.93
C PRO A 222 6.99 -33.38 26.14
N PRO A 223 7.47 -33.49 27.37
CA PRO A 223 8.68 -34.22 27.65
C PRO A 223 8.55 -35.65 27.11
N PRO A 224 9.64 -36.22 26.58
CA PRO A 224 9.59 -37.59 26.10
C PRO A 224 9.14 -38.53 27.22
N PRO A 225 8.38 -39.58 26.93
CA PRO A 225 7.94 -40.53 27.93
C PRO A 225 9.16 -41.14 28.63
N PRO A 226 9.08 -41.41 29.95
CA PRO A 226 10.18 -42.00 30.71
C PRO A 226 10.54 -43.34 30.04
N ILE A 227 11.85 -43.53 29.81
CA ILE A 227 12.39 -44.80 29.32
C ILE A 227 12.08 -45.82 30.39
N GLN A 228 11.15 -46.74 30.12
CA GLN A 228 10.92 -47.90 30.97
C GLN A 228 12.17 -48.79 30.84
N GLY A 229 13.00 -48.80 31.88
CA GLY A 229 14.13 -49.68 31.98
C GLY A 229 13.71 -51.14 31.98
N GLN A 230 14.37 -51.91 31.17
CA GLN A 230 14.41 -53.36 31.26
C GLN A 230 15.30 -53.77 32.46
#